data_7c75602dc6f01383e7cac4906d21d569
#
_entry.id   7c75602dc6f01383e7cac4906d21d569
#
_cell.length_a   1.000
_cell.length_b   1.000
_cell.length_c   1.000
_cell.angle_alpha   90.00
_cell.angle_beta   90.00
_cell.angle_gamma   90.00
#
_symmetry.space_group_name_H-M   'P 1'
#
loop_
_entity.id
_entity.type
_entity.pdbx_description
1 polymer ?
#
loop_
_entity_poly.entity_id
_entity_poly.type
_entity_poly.pdbx_seq_one_letter_code
_entity_poly.pdbx_strand_id
1 'polypeptide(L)'
;MLFAAVIIASDVPSRSEAAEWSLSPSVGVKGVYNSNLLLTPLPHSETYGYWVSPATEFAGKTERLDVSSRIAADVVGYFGGEDRQFTNVFAPLSLRYQTEKDLIGFTGGFTRDNTLLGELQETGVVLQFAQRNQWAANPTWTRRVTETLSIQSNVQFTDTMYESSRLVDYRVAGWSGGLLYQLSERDQIQLLGSYVHFRTTDSAFGFRADVPGINMSLTHAFNESLTGTIYGGPRFLSSTSQTQVGEITARDTVWLAGASMTQNFERAALQVSFARDLVPSGFGLLIQTNRGELSGSYEISETLTCSLNVVGVLTSGKTTAAFGGIFPDSSYVSLTPKLSWKFREWWRAEMSYMYRWRDVDTAADSAQSHATMFMVTYYPPKLSFSY
;
A
#
# COMPACT_ATOMS: atom_id res chain seq x y z
N MET A 1 1.94 5.11 -26.57
CA MET A 1 0.77 4.29 -26.87
C MET A 1 -0.44 4.96 -26.26
N LEU A 2 -1.36 5.43 -27.07
CA LEU A 2 -2.58 6.16 -26.67
C LEU A 2 -3.48 5.21 -25.85
N PHE A 3 -3.91 5.65 -24.68
CA PHE A 3 -5.01 5.04 -23.95
C PHE A 3 -6.33 5.37 -24.68
N ALA A 4 -6.88 4.41 -25.37
CA ALA A 4 -8.25 4.47 -25.84
C ALA A 4 -9.17 4.25 -24.62
N ALA A 5 -9.76 5.32 -24.12
CA ALA A 5 -10.88 5.24 -23.19
C ALA A 5 -12.07 4.60 -23.95
N VAL A 6 -12.36 3.35 -23.68
CA VAL A 6 -13.59 2.71 -24.13
C VAL A 6 -14.73 3.31 -23.28
N ILE A 7 -15.35 4.34 -23.80
CA ILE A 7 -16.66 4.83 -23.32
C ILE A 7 -17.68 3.81 -23.80
N ILE A 8 -18.10 2.91 -22.91
CA ILE A 8 -19.31 2.12 -23.12
C ILE A 8 -20.49 3.07 -22.92
N ALA A 9 -20.89 3.72 -24.00
CA ALA A 9 -22.18 4.39 -24.10
C ALA A 9 -23.24 3.31 -24.28
N SER A 10 -23.70 2.69 -23.21
CA SER A 10 -24.96 1.97 -23.19
C SER A 10 -26.08 2.97 -22.97
N ASP A 11 -27.13 2.92 -23.76
CA ASP A 11 -28.37 3.68 -23.65
C ASP A 11 -28.88 3.70 -22.20
N VAL A 12 -28.54 4.75 -21.47
CA VAL A 12 -29.12 5.04 -20.17
C VAL A 12 -30.29 5.98 -20.45
N PRO A 13 -31.54 5.62 -20.05
CA PRO A 13 -32.67 6.50 -20.18
C PRO A 13 -32.36 7.80 -19.42
N SER A 14 -32.58 8.93 -20.08
CA SER A 14 -32.31 10.27 -19.61
C SER A 14 -33.15 10.64 -18.37
N ARG A 15 -32.72 10.20 -17.21
CA ARG A 15 -32.97 10.91 -15.97
C ARG A 15 -31.73 11.75 -15.72
N SER A 16 -31.87 13.04 -15.66
CA SER A 16 -30.83 13.99 -15.26
C SER A 16 -30.39 13.65 -13.84
N GLU A 17 -29.52 12.68 -13.68
CA GLU A 17 -28.83 12.45 -12.41
C GLU A 17 -27.84 13.61 -12.25
N ALA A 18 -27.99 14.40 -11.19
CA ALA A 18 -27.04 15.46 -10.87
C ALA A 18 -25.65 14.86 -10.71
N ALA A 19 -24.75 15.19 -11.60
CA ALA A 19 -23.36 14.74 -11.59
C ALA A 19 -22.45 15.89 -11.15
N GLU A 20 -21.66 15.68 -10.11
CA GLU A 20 -20.65 16.64 -9.67
C GLU A 20 -19.25 16.10 -10.02
N TRP A 21 -18.53 16.88 -10.83
CA TRP A 21 -17.16 16.56 -11.22
C TRP A 21 -16.21 17.64 -10.73
N SER A 22 -15.04 17.26 -10.28
CA SER A 22 -14.06 18.22 -9.81
C SER A 22 -12.64 17.83 -10.16
N LEU A 23 -11.82 18.85 -10.39
CA LEU A 23 -10.41 18.76 -10.63
C LEU A 23 -9.68 19.70 -9.67
N SER A 24 -8.78 19.15 -8.86
CA SER A 24 -8.02 19.89 -7.84
C SER A 24 -6.52 19.74 -8.12
N PRO A 25 -5.92 20.67 -8.87
CA PRO A 25 -4.48 20.65 -9.10
C PRO A 25 -3.70 21.06 -7.86
N SER A 26 -2.43 20.64 -7.77
CA SER A 26 -1.50 21.07 -6.73
C SER A 26 -0.06 20.97 -7.21
N VAL A 27 0.82 21.79 -6.66
CA VAL A 27 2.27 21.70 -6.89
C VAL A 27 2.97 21.85 -5.56
N GLY A 28 3.77 20.84 -5.18
CA GLY A 28 4.61 20.86 -3.98
C GLY A 28 6.09 20.99 -4.33
N VAL A 29 6.84 21.69 -3.49
CA VAL A 29 8.30 21.70 -3.51
C VAL A 29 8.79 21.29 -2.13
N LYS A 30 9.70 20.31 -2.08
CA LYS A 30 10.23 19.73 -0.85
C LYS A 30 11.75 19.72 -0.86
N GLY A 31 12.36 20.18 0.23
CA GLY A 31 13.77 19.98 0.56
C GLY A 31 13.92 18.83 1.54
N VAL A 32 14.97 18.04 1.39
CA VAL A 32 15.26 16.84 2.19
C VAL A 32 16.71 16.84 2.61
N TYR A 33 16.95 16.55 3.88
CA TYR A 33 18.23 16.10 4.42
C TYR A 33 18.08 14.65 4.88
N ASN A 34 19.05 13.81 4.60
CA ASN A 34 19.05 12.42 5.04
C ASN A 34 20.47 11.98 5.39
N SER A 35 20.68 11.53 6.63
CA SER A 35 22.00 11.09 7.10
C SER A 35 22.44 9.75 6.50
N ASN A 36 21.51 8.90 6.06
CA ASN A 36 21.77 7.58 5.48
C ASN A 36 20.59 7.18 4.57
N LEU A 37 20.64 7.63 3.32
CA LEU A 37 19.54 7.47 2.36
C LEU A 37 19.19 6.00 2.11
N LEU A 38 20.22 5.17 1.92
CA LEU A 38 20.07 3.75 1.56
C LEU A 38 19.89 2.84 2.78
N LEU A 39 19.98 3.40 4.00
CA LEU A 39 19.88 2.65 5.24
C LEU A 39 20.88 1.47 5.27
N THR A 40 22.14 1.79 5.00
CA THR A 40 23.27 0.85 5.03
C THR A 40 24.04 0.96 6.33
N PRO A 41 24.74 -0.10 6.81
CA PRO A 41 25.73 0.03 7.86
C PRO A 41 26.85 1.01 7.50
N LEU A 42 27.62 1.45 8.47
CA LEU A 42 28.77 2.33 8.24
C LEU A 42 29.84 1.66 7.30
N PRO A 43 30.52 2.44 6.45
CA PRO A 43 30.41 3.90 6.25
C PRO A 43 29.25 4.29 5.32
N HIS A 44 28.60 5.41 5.62
CA HIS A 44 27.59 6.03 4.75
C HIS A 44 27.78 7.54 4.69
N SER A 45 27.23 8.20 3.69
CA SER A 45 27.35 9.64 3.47
C SER A 45 25.98 10.34 3.61
N GLU A 46 26.03 11.58 4.12
CA GLU A 46 24.85 12.43 4.18
C GLU A 46 24.42 12.85 2.77
N THR A 47 23.10 12.92 2.58
CA THR A 47 22.50 13.20 1.27
C THR A 47 21.50 14.33 1.42
N TYR A 48 21.56 15.30 0.54
CA TYR A 48 20.58 16.37 0.40
C TYR A 48 19.73 16.13 -0.84
N GLY A 49 18.52 16.63 -0.85
CA GLY A 49 17.65 16.42 -2.01
C GLY A 49 16.57 17.48 -2.13
N TYR A 50 16.04 17.56 -3.34
CA TYR A 50 14.86 18.33 -3.65
C TYR A 50 13.84 17.47 -4.39
N TRP A 51 12.56 17.78 -4.20
CA TRP A 51 11.45 17.15 -4.90
C TRP A 51 10.54 18.24 -5.42
N VAL A 52 10.08 18.05 -6.65
CA VAL A 52 9.00 18.85 -7.25
C VAL A 52 7.86 17.91 -7.56
N SER A 53 6.72 18.16 -6.96
CA SER A 53 5.58 17.23 -6.90
C SER A 53 4.31 17.86 -7.48
N PRO A 54 4.15 17.95 -8.82
CA PRO A 54 2.87 18.28 -9.42
C PRO A 54 1.89 17.12 -9.22
N ALA A 55 0.65 17.45 -8.88
CA ALA A 55 -0.43 16.48 -8.74
C ALA A 55 -1.77 17.08 -9.15
N THR A 56 -2.70 16.22 -9.52
CA THR A 56 -4.08 16.57 -9.82
C THR A 56 -4.99 15.51 -9.23
N GLU A 57 -5.93 15.93 -8.40
CA GLU A 57 -7.00 15.08 -7.89
C GLU A 57 -8.24 15.26 -8.77
N PHE A 58 -8.76 14.15 -9.25
CA PHE A 58 -10.01 14.07 -9.98
C PHE A 58 -11.04 13.36 -9.12
N ALA A 59 -12.22 13.93 -8.96
CA ALA A 59 -13.34 13.28 -8.28
C ALA A 59 -14.62 13.50 -9.08
N GLY A 60 -15.40 12.44 -9.23
CA GLY A 60 -16.71 12.45 -9.86
C GLY A 60 -17.72 11.73 -8.98
N LYS A 61 -18.87 12.32 -8.77
CA LYS A 61 -19.92 11.76 -7.94
C LYS A 61 -21.28 11.90 -8.60
N THR A 62 -22.00 10.79 -8.70
CA THR A 62 -23.43 10.72 -9.03
C THR A 62 -24.19 10.02 -7.89
N GLU A 63 -25.48 9.84 -8.01
CA GLU A 63 -26.26 9.09 -7.02
C GLU A 63 -25.74 7.66 -6.78
N ARG A 64 -25.15 7.04 -7.81
CA ARG A 64 -24.72 5.62 -7.76
C ARG A 64 -23.25 5.39 -8.00
N LEU A 65 -22.55 6.36 -8.59
CA LEU A 65 -21.15 6.21 -8.98
C LEU A 65 -20.28 7.25 -8.28
N ASP A 66 -19.28 6.76 -7.56
CA ASP A 66 -18.18 7.55 -7.04
C ASP A 66 -16.89 7.16 -7.79
N VAL A 67 -16.21 8.15 -8.36
CA VAL A 67 -14.93 7.97 -9.05
C VAL A 67 -13.91 8.89 -8.43
N SER A 68 -12.72 8.38 -8.12
CA SER A 68 -11.62 9.23 -7.65
C SER A 68 -10.28 8.75 -8.18
N SER A 69 -9.40 9.69 -8.47
CA SER A 69 -8.02 9.45 -8.87
C SER A 69 -7.16 10.62 -8.42
N ARG A 70 -5.90 10.35 -8.06
CA ARG A 70 -4.89 11.37 -7.81
C ARG A 70 -3.66 11.06 -8.62
N ILE A 71 -3.54 11.69 -9.77
CA ILE A 71 -2.34 11.55 -10.61
C ILE A 71 -1.27 12.49 -10.06
N ALA A 72 -0.11 11.95 -9.71
CA ALA A 72 1.01 12.71 -9.17
C ALA A 72 2.32 12.24 -9.81
N ALA A 73 3.27 13.16 -9.95
CA ALA A 73 4.64 12.86 -10.32
C ALA A 73 5.57 13.55 -9.35
N ASP A 74 6.62 12.85 -8.89
CA ASP A 74 7.69 13.43 -8.08
C ASP A 74 8.98 13.42 -8.87
N VAL A 75 9.45 14.60 -9.26
CA VAL A 75 10.79 14.78 -9.84
C VAL A 75 11.75 14.96 -8.68
N VAL A 76 12.67 14.00 -8.52
CA VAL A 76 13.56 13.90 -7.37
C VAL A 76 15.01 14.04 -7.80
N GLY A 77 15.76 14.90 -7.10
CA GLY A 77 17.20 14.98 -7.22
C GLY A 77 17.85 14.87 -5.84
N TYR A 78 18.81 13.98 -5.69
CA TYR A 78 19.68 13.83 -4.53
C TYR A 78 21.12 14.17 -4.90
N PHE A 79 21.84 14.76 -3.96
CA PHE A 79 23.25 15.17 -4.12
C PHE A 79 23.99 15.12 -2.76
N GLY A 80 25.32 15.09 -2.83
CA GLY A 80 26.22 15.10 -1.67
C GLY A 80 26.84 13.74 -1.36
N GLY A 81 26.09 12.69 -1.07
CA GLY A 81 26.64 11.35 -0.82
C GLY A 81 26.29 10.39 -1.94
N GLU A 82 25.04 10.43 -2.32
CA GLU A 82 24.46 9.58 -3.37
C GLU A 82 23.79 10.47 -4.41
N ASP A 83 24.51 10.82 -5.46
CA ASP A 83 23.96 11.62 -6.56
C ASP A 83 23.02 10.77 -7.41
N ARG A 84 21.72 11.11 -7.36
CA ARG A 84 20.67 10.38 -8.07
C ARG A 84 19.58 11.32 -8.56
N GLN A 85 19.10 11.06 -9.75
CA GLN A 85 17.91 11.71 -10.29
C GLN A 85 16.95 10.66 -10.81
N PHE A 86 15.69 10.79 -10.45
CA PHE A 86 14.63 9.88 -10.89
C PHE A 86 13.25 10.54 -10.78
N THR A 87 12.26 9.90 -11.38
CA THR A 87 10.88 10.37 -11.31
C THR A 87 9.99 9.24 -10.81
N ASN A 88 9.24 9.51 -9.73
CA ASN A 88 8.15 8.64 -9.32
C ASN A 88 6.85 9.13 -9.98
N VAL A 89 5.95 8.21 -10.31
CA VAL A 89 4.64 8.49 -10.88
C VAL A 89 3.61 7.64 -10.16
N PHE A 90 2.52 8.27 -9.75
CA PHE A 90 1.40 7.62 -9.08
C PHE A 90 0.12 7.96 -9.82
N ALA A 91 -0.59 6.95 -10.27
CA ALA A 91 -1.87 7.10 -10.98
C ALA A 91 -2.89 6.07 -10.44
N PRO A 92 -3.28 6.16 -9.15
CA PRO A 92 -4.33 5.30 -8.59
C PRO A 92 -5.69 5.67 -9.16
N LEU A 93 -6.58 4.69 -9.27
CA LEU A 93 -7.97 4.84 -9.67
C LEU A 93 -8.84 4.10 -8.66
N SER A 94 -9.88 4.76 -8.16
CA SER A 94 -10.91 4.16 -7.34
C SER A 94 -12.28 4.42 -7.97
N LEU A 95 -13.07 3.36 -8.12
CA LEU A 95 -14.44 3.40 -8.60
C LEU A 95 -15.33 2.68 -7.59
N ARG A 96 -16.49 3.24 -7.32
CA ARG A 96 -17.53 2.61 -6.50
C ARG A 96 -18.89 2.84 -7.14
N TYR A 97 -19.54 1.76 -7.53
CA TYR A 97 -20.88 1.78 -8.08
C TYR A 97 -21.83 1.03 -7.14
N GLN A 98 -22.87 1.70 -6.72
CA GLN A 98 -23.82 1.19 -5.74
C GLN A 98 -25.24 1.15 -6.29
N THR A 99 -25.87 -0.01 -6.19
CA THR A 99 -27.31 -0.22 -6.41
C THR A 99 -28.00 -0.51 -5.08
N GLU A 100 -29.29 -0.82 -5.10
CA GLU A 100 -30.01 -1.22 -3.90
C GLU A 100 -29.43 -2.45 -3.20
N LYS A 101 -28.90 -3.40 -3.96
CA LYS A 101 -28.40 -4.69 -3.45
C LYS A 101 -26.93 -4.96 -3.72
N ASP A 102 -26.37 -4.33 -4.75
CA ASP A 102 -25.00 -4.60 -5.18
C ASP A 102 -24.10 -3.39 -4.97
N LEU A 103 -22.92 -3.66 -4.46
CA LEU A 103 -21.80 -2.74 -4.40
C LEU A 103 -20.67 -3.29 -5.25
N ILE A 104 -20.33 -2.60 -6.33
CA ILE A 104 -19.22 -2.94 -7.21
C ILE A 104 -18.13 -1.89 -6.98
N GLY A 105 -16.93 -2.36 -6.64
CA GLY A 105 -15.77 -1.53 -6.44
C GLY A 105 -14.65 -1.90 -7.42
N PHE A 106 -13.78 -0.96 -7.69
CA PHE A 106 -12.52 -1.18 -8.35
C PHE A 106 -11.47 -0.26 -7.71
N THR A 107 -10.37 -0.82 -7.28
CA THR A 107 -9.17 -0.06 -6.92
C THR A 107 -8.00 -0.60 -7.71
N GLY A 108 -7.13 0.28 -8.17
CA GLY A 108 -5.98 -0.13 -8.96
C GLY A 108 -5.25 1.08 -9.50
N GLY A 109 -4.34 0.85 -10.44
CA GLY A 109 -3.60 1.92 -11.09
C GLY A 109 -2.18 1.54 -11.42
N PHE A 110 -1.40 2.56 -11.73
CA PHE A 110 0.00 2.48 -12.03
C PHE A 110 0.82 3.23 -10.98
N THR A 111 1.88 2.59 -10.49
CA THR A 111 2.88 3.19 -9.60
C THR A 111 4.27 2.97 -10.20
N ARG A 112 5.01 4.06 -10.39
CA ARG A 112 6.44 4.05 -10.60
C ARG A 112 7.08 4.67 -9.37
N ASP A 113 7.76 3.86 -8.59
CA ASP A 113 8.45 4.28 -7.37
C ASP A 113 9.87 3.69 -7.30
N ASN A 114 10.43 3.59 -6.12
CA ASN A 114 11.73 2.95 -5.91
C ASN A 114 11.67 2.01 -4.70
N THR A 115 12.67 1.14 -4.60
CA THR A 115 12.75 0.11 -3.56
C THR A 115 12.77 0.67 -2.12
N LEU A 116 13.20 1.91 -1.91
CA LEU A 116 13.16 2.54 -0.57
C LEU A 116 11.74 2.96 -0.15
N LEU A 117 10.88 3.26 -1.13
CA LEU A 117 9.47 3.61 -0.87
C LEU A 117 8.57 2.37 -0.83
N GLY A 118 8.84 1.38 -1.69
CA GLY A 118 8.07 0.15 -1.75
C GLY A 118 8.64 -0.96 -0.88
N GLU A 119 9.67 -1.64 -1.35
CA GLU A 119 10.24 -2.84 -0.72
C GLU A 119 10.61 -2.65 0.76
N LEU A 120 11.29 -1.54 1.10
CA LEU A 120 11.72 -1.30 2.48
C LEU A 120 10.52 -1.16 3.43
N GLN A 121 9.46 -0.52 2.99
CA GLN A 121 8.27 -0.35 3.83
C GLN A 121 7.41 -1.60 3.89
N GLU A 122 7.39 -2.43 2.84
CA GLU A 122 6.60 -3.65 2.78
C GLU A 122 7.30 -4.83 3.47
N THR A 123 8.60 -4.97 3.26
CA THR A 123 9.37 -6.15 3.68
C THR A 123 10.40 -5.87 4.77
N GLY A 124 10.73 -4.61 5.03
CA GLY A 124 11.83 -4.23 5.93
C GLY A 124 13.22 -4.44 5.33
N VAL A 125 13.32 -4.95 4.10
CA VAL A 125 14.59 -5.29 3.45
C VAL A 125 14.72 -4.61 2.09
N VAL A 126 15.89 -4.06 1.80
CA VAL A 126 16.27 -3.54 0.48
C VAL A 126 17.69 -4.01 0.17
N LEU A 127 17.87 -4.67 -0.97
CA LEU A 127 19.18 -5.07 -1.48
C LEU A 127 19.94 -3.93 -2.13
N GLN A 128 19.21 -3.15 -2.90
CA GLN A 128 19.77 -2.01 -3.63
C GLN A 128 18.66 -1.01 -3.99
N PHE A 129 19.08 0.21 -4.29
CA PHE A 129 18.19 1.20 -4.88
C PHE A 129 17.91 0.81 -6.35
N ALA A 130 16.63 0.65 -6.68
CA ALA A 130 16.15 0.43 -8.04
C ALA A 130 14.78 1.08 -8.21
N GLN A 131 14.47 1.56 -9.42
CA GLN A 131 13.12 1.95 -9.75
C GLN A 131 12.25 0.71 -9.96
N ARG A 132 10.98 0.81 -9.53
CA ARG A 132 9.97 -0.23 -9.62
C ARG A 132 8.75 0.31 -10.38
N ASN A 133 8.27 -0.44 -11.33
CA ASN A 133 7.02 -0.18 -12.03
C ASN A 133 6.01 -1.24 -11.61
N GLN A 134 4.85 -0.81 -11.11
CA GLN A 134 3.81 -1.71 -10.61
C GLN A 134 2.45 -1.35 -11.21
N TRP A 135 1.76 -2.35 -11.73
CA TRP A 135 0.36 -2.29 -12.11
C TRP A 135 -0.47 -3.08 -11.12
N ALA A 136 -1.56 -2.50 -10.65
CA ALA A 136 -2.48 -3.17 -9.74
C ALA A 136 -3.92 -3.03 -10.22
N ALA A 137 -4.73 -4.08 -10.02
CA ALA A 137 -6.16 -4.08 -10.32
C ALA A 137 -6.90 -4.98 -9.31
N ASN A 138 -7.82 -4.41 -8.55
CA ASN A 138 -8.56 -5.10 -7.50
C ASN A 138 -10.07 -4.81 -7.65
N PRO A 139 -10.80 -5.47 -8.58
CA PRO A 139 -12.24 -5.41 -8.62
C PRO A 139 -12.87 -6.15 -7.44
N THR A 140 -13.90 -5.54 -6.87
CA THR A 140 -14.66 -6.08 -5.75
C THR A 140 -16.15 -6.09 -6.07
N TRP A 141 -16.86 -7.05 -5.55
CA TRP A 141 -18.29 -7.15 -5.64
C TRP A 141 -18.86 -7.64 -4.33
N THR A 142 -19.88 -6.94 -3.83
CA THR A 142 -20.63 -7.33 -2.63
C THR A 142 -22.12 -7.26 -2.94
N ARG A 143 -22.85 -8.32 -2.66
CA ARG A 143 -24.29 -8.39 -2.84
C ARG A 143 -24.99 -8.66 -1.52
N ARG A 144 -25.92 -7.80 -1.15
CA ARG A 144 -26.81 -8.00 -0.02
C ARG A 144 -27.89 -9.04 -0.41
N VAL A 145 -27.87 -10.18 0.28
CA VAL A 145 -28.81 -11.28 0.07
C VAL A 145 -30.01 -11.11 0.98
N THR A 146 -29.75 -10.80 2.26
CA THR A 146 -30.76 -10.42 3.26
C THR A 146 -30.31 -9.13 3.96
N GLU A 147 -31.06 -8.66 4.94
CA GLU A 147 -30.67 -7.50 5.75
C GLU A 147 -29.38 -7.75 6.54
N THR A 148 -29.11 -9.00 6.92
CA THR A 148 -27.96 -9.40 7.74
C THR A 148 -26.88 -10.16 6.99
N LEU A 149 -27.18 -10.71 5.80
CA LEU A 149 -26.24 -11.55 5.03
C LEU A 149 -25.88 -10.91 3.71
N SER A 150 -24.57 -10.78 3.45
CA SER A 150 -24.02 -10.40 2.17
C SER A 150 -23.03 -11.44 1.66
N ILE A 151 -22.96 -11.60 0.34
CA ILE A 151 -21.93 -12.36 -0.36
C ILE A 151 -20.92 -11.36 -0.93
N GLN A 152 -19.64 -11.68 -0.87
CA GLN A 152 -18.60 -10.85 -1.46
C GLN A 152 -17.60 -11.64 -2.26
N SER A 153 -17.02 -11.01 -3.25
CA SER A 153 -15.95 -11.52 -4.10
C SER A 153 -14.96 -10.39 -4.40
N ASN A 154 -13.68 -10.73 -4.38
CA ASN A 154 -12.59 -9.83 -4.72
C ASN A 154 -11.61 -10.58 -5.64
N VAL A 155 -11.13 -9.91 -6.68
CA VAL A 155 -10.01 -10.36 -7.51
C VAL A 155 -8.85 -9.41 -7.27
N GLN A 156 -7.65 -9.94 -7.20
CA GLN A 156 -6.41 -9.18 -7.07
C GLN A 156 -5.49 -9.52 -8.23
N PHE A 157 -4.93 -8.50 -8.85
CA PHE A 157 -3.88 -8.64 -9.84
C PHE A 157 -2.80 -7.59 -9.59
N THR A 158 -1.53 -8.02 -9.56
CA THR A 158 -0.37 -7.13 -9.45
C THR A 158 0.73 -7.63 -10.37
N ASP A 159 1.29 -6.74 -11.18
CA ASP A 159 2.46 -6.99 -12.03
C ASP A 159 3.56 -6.00 -11.62
N THR A 160 4.70 -6.50 -11.16
CA THR A 160 5.81 -5.72 -10.62
C THR A 160 7.06 -5.98 -11.42
N MET A 161 7.68 -4.91 -11.93
CA MET A 161 8.90 -4.92 -12.73
C MET A 161 9.93 -3.97 -12.11
N TYR A 162 11.17 -4.42 -12.01
CA TYR A 162 12.28 -3.65 -11.47
C TYR A 162 13.26 -3.23 -12.58
N GLU A 163 13.73 -2.01 -12.51
CA GLU A 163 14.84 -1.54 -13.38
C GLU A 163 16.18 -1.96 -12.77
N SER A 164 16.36 -3.27 -12.58
CA SER A 164 17.56 -3.85 -11.97
C SER A 164 17.72 -5.32 -12.37
N SER A 165 18.94 -5.73 -12.70
CA SER A 165 19.26 -7.14 -12.98
C SER A 165 19.43 -8.00 -11.71
N ARG A 166 19.39 -7.41 -10.53
CA ARG A 166 19.55 -8.13 -9.24
C ARG A 166 18.21 -8.37 -8.53
N LEU A 167 17.16 -7.71 -8.98
CA LEU A 167 15.82 -7.89 -8.48
C LEU A 167 15.00 -8.68 -9.50
N VAL A 168 14.04 -9.42 -9.01
CA VAL A 168 13.25 -10.36 -9.82
C VAL A 168 11.86 -9.80 -10.02
N ASP A 169 11.45 -9.67 -11.27
CA ASP A 169 10.09 -9.29 -11.65
C ASP A 169 9.10 -10.39 -11.29
N TYR A 170 7.91 -9.99 -10.83
CA TYR A 170 6.90 -10.95 -10.41
C TYR A 170 5.47 -10.52 -10.71
N ARG A 171 4.58 -11.51 -10.75
CA ARG A 171 3.12 -11.34 -10.84
C ARG A 171 2.42 -12.03 -9.71
N VAL A 172 1.38 -11.37 -9.22
CA VAL A 172 0.43 -11.93 -8.25
C VAL A 172 -0.96 -11.88 -8.88
N ALA A 173 -1.65 -13.01 -8.90
CA ALA A 173 -3.06 -13.09 -9.24
C ALA A 173 -3.79 -13.79 -8.10
N GLY A 174 -4.86 -13.20 -7.60
CA GLY A 174 -5.61 -13.75 -6.48
C GLY A 174 -7.10 -13.59 -6.64
N TRP A 175 -7.82 -14.45 -5.95
CA TRP A 175 -9.26 -14.36 -5.78
C TRP A 175 -9.63 -14.67 -4.35
N SER A 176 -10.60 -13.95 -3.80
CA SER A 176 -11.24 -14.30 -2.53
C SER A 176 -12.74 -14.13 -2.64
N GLY A 177 -13.49 -14.97 -1.95
CA GLY A 177 -14.93 -14.90 -1.90
C GLY A 177 -15.49 -15.53 -0.65
N GLY A 178 -16.64 -15.05 -0.21
CA GLY A 178 -17.25 -15.58 1.00
C GLY A 178 -18.45 -14.77 1.49
N LEU A 179 -18.73 -14.94 2.76
CA LEU A 179 -19.92 -14.46 3.43
C LEU A 179 -19.56 -13.39 4.45
N LEU A 180 -20.41 -12.38 4.52
CA LEU A 180 -20.42 -11.33 5.52
C LEU A 180 -21.74 -11.40 6.26
N TYR A 181 -21.70 -11.62 7.56
CA TYR A 181 -22.89 -11.76 8.40
C TYR A 181 -22.90 -10.76 9.54
N GLN A 182 -23.96 -9.95 9.60
CA GLN A 182 -24.20 -9.00 10.67
C GLN A 182 -24.89 -9.74 11.83
N LEU A 183 -24.14 -10.02 12.90
CA LEU A 183 -24.63 -10.69 14.10
C LEU A 183 -25.52 -9.76 14.95
N SER A 184 -25.12 -8.50 15.07
CA SER A 184 -25.83 -7.44 15.79
C SER A 184 -25.55 -6.10 15.11
N GLU A 185 -26.13 -5.01 15.60
CA GLU A 185 -25.79 -3.66 15.12
C GLU A 185 -24.30 -3.31 15.30
N ARG A 186 -23.60 -3.99 16.21
CA ARG A 186 -22.21 -3.74 16.57
C ARG A 186 -21.24 -4.82 16.12
N ASP A 187 -21.72 -6.02 15.78
CA ASP A 187 -20.90 -7.19 15.51
C ASP A 187 -21.09 -7.69 14.09
N GLN A 188 -19.98 -7.85 13.39
CA GLN A 188 -19.96 -8.38 12.04
C GLN A 188 -18.91 -9.49 11.93
N ILE A 189 -19.32 -10.65 11.40
CA ILE A 189 -18.42 -11.77 11.09
C ILE A 189 -18.29 -11.92 9.59
N GLN A 190 -17.07 -12.22 9.15
CA GLN A 190 -16.77 -12.50 7.76
C GLN A 190 -16.02 -13.83 7.67
N LEU A 191 -16.38 -14.66 6.71
CA LEU A 191 -15.69 -15.90 6.34
C LEU A 191 -15.35 -15.87 4.88
N LEU A 192 -14.06 -15.96 4.57
CA LEU A 192 -13.51 -15.89 3.22
C LEU A 192 -12.69 -17.13 2.88
N GLY A 193 -12.99 -17.75 1.73
CA GLY A 193 -12.05 -18.58 1.01
C GLY A 193 -11.18 -17.72 0.10
N SER A 194 -9.92 -18.06 -0.10
CA SER A 194 -9.01 -17.31 -0.97
C SER A 194 -8.05 -18.25 -1.71
N TYR A 195 -7.58 -17.78 -2.84
CA TYR A 195 -6.53 -18.40 -3.61
C TYR A 195 -5.63 -17.32 -4.18
N VAL A 196 -4.32 -17.44 -3.98
CA VAL A 196 -3.30 -16.54 -4.53
C VAL A 196 -2.30 -17.36 -5.31
N HIS A 197 -2.02 -16.94 -6.53
CA HIS A 197 -0.98 -17.45 -7.40
C HIS A 197 0.11 -16.40 -7.56
N PHE A 198 1.31 -16.74 -7.12
CA PHE A 198 2.52 -15.93 -7.29
C PHE A 198 3.43 -16.60 -8.31
N ARG A 199 4.06 -15.82 -9.18
CA ARG A 199 5.12 -16.30 -10.08
C ARG A 199 6.13 -15.21 -10.39
N THR A 200 7.40 -15.60 -10.52
CA THR A 200 8.43 -14.75 -11.14
C THR A 200 8.25 -14.75 -12.66
N THR A 201 8.65 -13.65 -13.30
CA THR A 201 8.59 -13.52 -14.77
C THR A 201 9.95 -13.72 -15.42
N ASP A 202 11.03 -13.74 -14.63
CA ASP A 202 12.37 -14.06 -15.12
C ASP A 202 12.56 -15.57 -15.22
N SER A 203 13.06 -16.03 -16.37
CA SER A 203 13.30 -17.44 -16.66
C SER A 203 14.49 -18.05 -15.93
N ALA A 204 15.44 -17.22 -15.43
CA ALA A 204 16.63 -17.70 -14.74
C ALA A 204 16.33 -18.21 -13.31
N PHE A 205 15.25 -17.69 -12.68
CA PHE A 205 14.80 -18.04 -11.33
C PHE A 205 13.30 -18.34 -11.30
N GLY A 206 12.90 -19.36 -12.05
CA GLY A 206 11.50 -19.78 -12.11
C GLY A 206 10.94 -20.21 -10.76
N PHE A 207 10.33 -19.27 -10.03
CA PHE A 207 9.60 -19.57 -8.79
C PHE A 207 8.11 -19.33 -9.00
N ARG A 208 7.31 -20.27 -8.54
CA ARG A 208 5.85 -20.17 -8.49
C ARG A 208 5.33 -20.66 -7.15
N ALA A 209 4.27 -20.07 -6.68
CA ALA A 209 3.61 -20.49 -5.46
C ALA A 209 2.09 -20.37 -5.58
N ASP A 210 1.41 -21.42 -5.14
CA ASP A 210 -0.04 -21.50 -5.03
C ASP A 210 -0.41 -21.49 -3.54
N VAL A 211 -1.29 -20.57 -3.16
CA VAL A 211 -1.60 -20.29 -1.75
C VAL A 211 -3.11 -20.25 -1.56
N PRO A 212 -3.80 -21.42 -1.56
CA PRO A 212 -5.18 -21.47 -1.07
C PRO A 212 -5.24 -21.19 0.44
N GLY A 213 -6.38 -20.66 0.90
CA GLY A 213 -6.54 -20.37 2.33
C GLY A 213 -7.97 -20.04 2.70
N ILE A 214 -8.18 -20.00 4.00
CA ILE A 214 -9.44 -19.59 4.64
C ILE A 214 -9.10 -18.49 5.63
N ASN A 215 -9.95 -17.49 5.72
CA ASN A 215 -9.81 -16.40 6.67
C ASN A 215 -11.16 -16.13 7.35
N MET A 216 -11.13 -15.94 8.65
CA MET A 216 -12.28 -15.48 9.43
C MET A 216 -11.94 -14.16 10.08
N SER A 217 -12.88 -13.21 10.08
CA SER A 217 -12.71 -11.95 10.80
C SER A 217 -13.96 -11.62 11.62
N LEU A 218 -13.72 -10.92 12.72
CA LEU A 218 -14.72 -10.33 13.58
C LEU A 218 -14.45 -8.85 13.70
N THR A 219 -15.43 -8.02 13.37
CA THR A 219 -15.43 -6.58 13.62
C THR A 219 -16.43 -6.24 14.69
N HIS A 220 -16.01 -5.48 15.70
CA HIS A 220 -16.85 -5.01 16.80
C HIS A 220 -16.79 -3.49 16.93
N ALA A 221 -17.95 -2.84 16.94
CA ALA A 221 -18.08 -1.42 17.26
C ALA A 221 -18.32 -1.26 18.76
N PHE A 222 -17.28 -0.93 19.53
CA PHE A 222 -17.37 -0.71 20.98
C PHE A 222 -18.30 0.48 21.31
N ASN A 223 -18.20 1.53 20.48
CA ASN A 223 -19.08 2.70 20.48
C ASN A 223 -19.03 3.36 19.09
N GLU A 224 -19.66 4.52 18.90
CA GLU A 224 -19.73 5.24 17.62
C GLU A 224 -18.36 5.69 17.11
N SER A 225 -17.37 5.86 17.99
CA SER A 225 -16.03 6.36 17.66
C SER A 225 -14.94 5.29 17.70
N LEU A 226 -15.17 4.12 18.33
CA LEU A 226 -14.18 3.06 18.50
C LEU A 226 -14.64 1.77 17.81
N THR A 227 -13.87 1.32 16.83
CA THR A 227 -14.09 0.06 16.13
C THR A 227 -12.81 -0.78 16.18
N GLY A 228 -12.96 -2.07 16.44
CA GLY A 228 -11.90 -3.06 16.41
C GLY A 228 -12.21 -4.21 15.47
N THR A 229 -11.17 -4.71 14.81
CA THR A 229 -11.27 -5.90 13.95
C THR A 229 -10.15 -6.86 14.29
N ILE A 230 -10.47 -8.14 14.39
CA ILE A 230 -9.49 -9.23 14.47
C ILE A 230 -9.74 -10.20 13.33
N TYR A 231 -8.69 -10.77 12.76
CA TYR A 231 -8.83 -11.78 11.72
C TYR A 231 -7.71 -12.80 11.80
N GLY A 232 -7.96 -13.97 11.19
CA GLY A 232 -6.92 -14.97 11.04
C GLY A 232 -7.39 -16.19 10.27
N GLY A 233 -6.40 -17.01 9.87
CA GLY A 233 -6.67 -18.26 9.20
C GLY A 233 -5.45 -18.89 8.56
N PRO A 234 -5.53 -20.18 8.20
CA PRO A 234 -4.45 -20.92 7.54
C PRO A 234 -4.32 -20.55 6.06
N ARG A 235 -3.08 -20.54 5.59
CA ARG A 235 -2.67 -20.51 4.19
C ARG A 235 -1.85 -21.77 3.89
N PHE A 236 -2.23 -22.49 2.87
CA PHE A 236 -1.55 -23.72 2.44
C PHE A 236 -0.63 -23.37 1.28
N LEU A 237 0.64 -23.16 1.57
CA LEU A 237 1.65 -22.80 0.58
C LEU A 237 2.15 -24.04 -0.15
N SER A 238 2.03 -24.05 -1.47
CA SER A 238 2.71 -25.00 -2.37
C SER A 238 3.61 -24.24 -3.31
N SER A 239 4.91 -24.31 -3.10
CA SER A 239 5.91 -23.58 -3.90
C SER A 239 6.75 -24.52 -4.74
N THR A 240 7.06 -24.12 -5.97
CA THR A 240 7.93 -24.84 -6.89
C THR A 240 9.02 -23.90 -7.39
N SER A 241 10.25 -24.35 -7.29
CA SER A 241 11.44 -23.65 -7.74
C SER A 241 12.13 -24.44 -8.84
N GLN A 242 12.46 -23.76 -9.94
CA GLN A 242 13.30 -24.35 -10.98
C GLN A 242 14.77 -24.15 -10.63
N THR A 243 15.51 -25.22 -10.50
CA THR A 243 16.95 -25.21 -10.25
C THR A 243 17.68 -25.88 -11.42
N GLN A 244 19.00 -25.71 -11.48
CA GLN A 244 19.82 -26.37 -12.50
C GLN A 244 19.75 -27.92 -12.46
N VAL A 245 19.33 -28.49 -11.33
CA VAL A 245 19.25 -29.93 -11.09
C VAL A 245 17.83 -30.47 -11.31
N GLY A 246 16.82 -29.59 -11.48
CA GLY A 246 15.41 -29.94 -11.68
C GLY A 246 14.46 -29.09 -10.84
N GLU A 247 13.20 -29.47 -10.83
CA GLU A 247 12.16 -28.79 -10.03
C GLU A 247 12.16 -29.30 -8.58
N ILE A 248 12.18 -28.37 -7.64
CA ILE A 248 12.01 -28.64 -6.21
C ILE A 248 10.67 -28.08 -5.77
N THR A 249 9.81 -28.94 -5.22
CA THR A 249 8.51 -28.52 -4.68
C THR A 249 8.54 -28.63 -3.15
N ALA A 250 8.11 -27.58 -2.48
CA ALA A 250 7.93 -27.55 -1.04
C ALA A 250 6.47 -27.21 -0.70
N ARG A 251 5.99 -27.76 0.42
CA ARG A 251 4.66 -27.48 0.98
C ARG A 251 4.80 -27.04 2.42
N ASP A 252 4.08 -26.01 2.79
CA ASP A 252 4.05 -25.48 4.16
C ASP A 252 2.66 -24.95 4.49
N THR A 253 2.37 -24.80 5.77
CA THR A 253 1.16 -24.15 6.27
C THR A 253 1.53 -22.94 7.10
N VAL A 254 1.12 -21.76 6.65
CA VAL A 254 1.39 -20.49 7.30
C VAL A 254 0.09 -19.97 7.91
N TRP A 255 0.12 -19.60 9.18
CA TRP A 255 -1.01 -18.93 9.83
C TRP A 255 -0.89 -17.43 9.66
N LEU A 256 -1.87 -16.84 9.00
CA LEU A 256 -2.04 -15.39 8.94
C LEU A 256 -2.93 -14.94 10.10
N ALA A 257 -2.64 -13.78 10.64
CA ALA A 257 -3.42 -13.19 11.71
C ALA A 257 -3.24 -11.67 11.71
N GLY A 258 -4.25 -10.95 12.15
CA GLY A 258 -4.13 -9.52 12.34
C GLY A 258 -5.20 -8.99 13.27
N ALA A 259 -4.94 -7.76 13.73
CA ALA A 259 -5.85 -6.99 14.54
C ALA A 259 -5.72 -5.51 14.17
N SER A 260 -6.81 -4.79 14.19
CA SER A 260 -6.78 -3.34 14.02
C SER A 260 -7.79 -2.69 14.95
N MET A 261 -7.49 -1.47 15.37
CA MET A 261 -8.35 -0.64 16.18
C MET A 261 -8.29 0.79 15.67
N THR A 262 -9.45 1.40 15.46
CA THR A 262 -9.58 2.78 15.02
C THR A 262 -10.43 3.53 16.03
N GLN A 263 -9.90 4.64 16.54
CA GLN A 263 -10.59 5.55 17.45
C GLN A 263 -10.63 6.95 16.84
N ASN A 264 -11.82 7.48 16.67
CA ASN A 264 -12.04 8.85 16.20
C ASN A 264 -12.51 9.72 17.37
N PHE A 265 -11.84 10.82 17.59
CA PHE A 265 -12.20 11.88 18.55
C PHE A 265 -12.63 13.13 17.77
N GLU A 266 -13.14 14.14 18.43
CA GLU A 266 -13.52 15.40 17.77
C GLU A 266 -12.37 16.06 17.00
N ARG A 267 -11.16 16.03 17.57
CA ARG A 267 -9.96 16.67 17.00
C ARG A 267 -8.79 15.72 16.77
N ALA A 268 -8.99 14.42 17.01
CA ALA A 268 -7.93 13.44 16.87
C ALA A 268 -8.43 12.17 16.22
N ALA A 269 -7.57 11.49 15.49
CA ALA A 269 -7.80 10.13 15.03
C ALA A 269 -6.59 9.27 15.41
N LEU A 270 -6.84 8.06 15.88
CA LEU A 270 -5.82 7.08 16.22
C LEU A 270 -6.17 5.76 15.56
N GLN A 271 -5.19 5.16 14.89
CA GLN A 271 -5.29 3.82 14.34
C GLN A 271 -4.08 3.00 14.75
N VAL A 272 -4.34 1.80 15.24
CA VAL A 272 -3.33 0.80 15.56
C VAL A 272 -3.65 -0.45 14.77
N SER A 273 -2.66 -1.05 14.14
CA SER A 273 -2.83 -2.32 13.44
C SER A 273 -1.63 -3.23 13.63
N PHE A 274 -1.91 -4.51 13.58
CA PHE A 274 -0.93 -5.57 13.51
C PHE A 274 -1.36 -6.57 12.45
N ALA A 275 -0.44 -7.01 11.61
CA ALA A 275 -0.69 -8.00 10.58
C ALA A 275 0.49 -8.96 10.45
N ARG A 276 0.19 -10.24 10.35
CA ARG A 276 1.12 -11.29 9.93
C ARG A 276 0.68 -11.79 8.58
N ASP A 277 1.52 -11.57 7.56
CA ASP A 277 1.17 -11.81 6.16
C ASP A 277 2.30 -12.48 5.37
N LEU A 278 1.95 -13.00 4.17
CA LEU A 278 2.88 -13.42 3.13
C LEU A 278 2.94 -12.31 2.07
N VAL A 279 4.09 -11.70 1.94
CA VAL A 279 4.31 -10.54 1.05
C VAL A 279 5.26 -10.93 -0.08
N PRO A 280 4.95 -10.60 -1.35
CA PRO A 280 5.88 -10.76 -2.45
C PRO A 280 7.05 -9.80 -2.30
N SER A 281 8.22 -10.21 -2.77
CA SER A 281 9.44 -9.40 -2.67
C SER A 281 10.23 -9.40 -3.97
N GLY A 282 11.05 -8.36 -4.17
CA GLY A 282 12.00 -8.26 -5.27
C GLY A 282 13.10 -9.34 -5.27
N PHE A 283 13.14 -10.20 -4.27
CA PHE A 283 13.94 -11.43 -4.28
C PHE A 283 13.30 -12.55 -5.10
N GLY A 284 12.09 -12.35 -5.64
CA GLY A 284 11.34 -13.38 -6.35
C GLY A 284 10.69 -14.42 -5.43
N LEU A 285 10.47 -14.11 -4.18
CA LEU A 285 9.95 -15.01 -3.15
C LEU A 285 8.75 -14.39 -2.42
N LEU A 286 7.91 -15.24 -1.84
CA LEU A 286 6.95 -14.85 -0.81
C LEU A 286 7.64 -14.94 0.56
N ILE A 287 7.66 -13.84 1.27
CA ILE A 287 8.25 -13.75 2.60
C ILE A 287 7.17 -13.51 3.66
N GLN A 288 7.37 -14.11 4.83
CA GLN A 288 6.48 -13.89 5.96
C GLN A 288 6.92 -12.64 6.72
N THR A 289 6.00 -11.70 6.88
CA THR A 289 6.21 -10.48 7.64
C THR A 289 5.25 -10.40 8.82
N ASN A 290 5.73 -9.83 9.94
CA ASN A 290 4.90 -9.35 11.02
C ASN A 290 5.03 -7.84 11.04
N ARG A 291 3.94 -7.12 10.73
CA ARG A 291 3.92 -5.67 10.61
C ARG A 291 3.04 -5.08 11.70
N GLY A 292 3.58 -4.15 12.47
CA GLY A 292 2.84 -3.30 13.39
C GLY A 292 2.82 -1.87 12.86
N GLU A 293 1.68 -1.20 12.95
CA GLU A 293 1.54 0.20 12.56
C GLU A 293 0.71 0.97 13.58
N LEU A 294 1.19 2.15 13.93
CA LEU A 294 0.49 3.14 14.72
C LEU A 294 0.43 4.43 13.91
N SER A 295 -0.75 4.92 13.62
CA SER A 295 -0.95 6.23 13.01
C SER A 295 -1.87 7.07 13.86
N GLY A 296 -1.52 8.34 14.05
CA GLY A 296 -2.30 9.28 14.82
C GLY A 296 -2.24 10.66 14.21
N SER A 297 -3.33 11.41 14.35
CA SER A 297 -3.39 12.82 14.00
C SER A 297 -4.14 13.61 15.06
N TYR A 298 -3.72 14.85 15.28
CA TYR A 298 -4.33 15.78 16.22
C TYR A 298 -4.42 17.17 15.59
N GLU A 299 -5.61 17.72 15.53
CA GLU A 299 -5.89 19.08 15.07
C GLU A 299 -5.65 20.07 16.23
N ILE A 300 -4.45 20.69 16.25
CA ILE A 300 -4.08 21.68 17.26
C ILE A 300 -4.95 22.92 17.09
N SER A 301 -5.20 23.30 15.83
CA SER A 301 -6.13 24.37 15.44
C SER A 301 -6.72 24.06 14.06
N GLU A 302 -7.66 24.88 13.58
CA GLU A 302 -8.25 24.76 12.23
C GLU A 302 -7.20 24.79 11.09
N THR A 303 -6.02 25.36 11.36
CA THR A 303 -4.96 25.51 10.38
C THR A 303 -3.71 24.65 10.66
N LEU A 304 -3.59 24.09 11.86
CA LEU A 304 -2.40 23.38 12.30
C LEU A 304 -2.74 21.96 12.75
N THR A 305 -2.17 20.98 12.09
CA THR A 305 -2.33 19.55 12.39
C THR A 305 -0.98 18.91 12.68
N CYS A 306 -0.89 18.15 13.75
CA CYS A 306 0.23 17.26 14.06
C CYS A 306 -0.15 15.82 13.73
N SER A 307 0.75 15.05 13.17
CA SER A 307 0.55 13.62 12.94
C SER A 307 1.80 12.81 13.25
N LEU A 308 1.58 11.55 13.62
CA LEU A 308 2.64 10.59 13.91
C LEU A 308 2.33 9.30 13.16
N ASN A 309 3.31 8.75 12.47
CA ASN A 309 3.27 7.40 11.93
C ASN A 309 4.46 6.60 12.45
N VAL A 310 4.19 5.40 12.97
CA VAL A 310 5.19 4.45 13.43
C VAL A 310 4.93 3.13 12.73
N VAL A 311 5.95 2.56 12.10
CA VAL A 311 5.88 1.27 11.41
C VAL A 311 7.00 0.38 11.94
N GLY A 312 6.66 -0.83 12.36
CA GLY A 312 7.61 -1.90 12.66
C GLY A 312 7.37 -3.10 11.76
N VAL A 313 8.42 -3.66 11.19
CA VAL A 313 8.35 -4.87 10.35
C VAL A 313 9.39 -5.86 10.83
N LEU A 314 8.94 -7.08 11.13
CA LEU A 314 9.80 -8.23 11.40
C LEU A 314 9.61 -9.22 10.26
N THR A 315 10.69 -9.53 9.57
CA THR A 315 10.67 -10.45 8.43
C THR A 315 11.37 -11.73 8.79
N SER A 316 10.76 -12.86 8.47
CA SER A 316 11.34 -14.19 8.72
C SER A 316 11.56 -14.95 7.42
N GLY A 317 12.78 -15.43 7.23
CA GLY A 317 13.20 -16.20 6.07
C GLY A 317 12.72 -17.65 6.02
N LYS A 318 11.91 -18.09 6.96
CA LYS A 318 11.50 -19.51 7.11
C LYS A 318 10.67 -20.06 5.95
N THR A 319 10.10 -19.22 5.12
CA THR A 319 9.18 -19.63 4.04
C THR A 319 9.90 -20.13 2.77
N THR A 320 11.24 -20.19 2.77
CA THR A 320 12.03 -20.43 1.56
C THR A 320 12.80 -21.75 1.57
N ALA A 321 12.30 -22.76 2.28
CA ALA A 321 12.93 -24.10 2.33
C ALA A 321 13.22 -24.73 0.94
N ALA A 322 12.49 -24.31 -0.11
CA ALA A 322 12.72 -24.76 -1.48
C ALA A 322 14.01 -24.21 -2.13
N PHE A 323 14.63 -23.17 -1.56
CA PHE A 323 15.80 -22.51 -2.19
C PHE A 323 17.14 -22.92 -1.60
N GLY A 324 17.18 -23.61 -0.47
CA GLY A 324 18.43 -23.89 0.23
C GLY A 324 19.21 -22.63 0.64
N GLY A 325 18.66 -21.45 0.37
CA GLY A 325 19.18 -20.13 0.72
C GLY A 325 18.44 -19.59 1.92
N ILE A 326 19.17 -19.19 2.94
CA ILE A 326 18.63 -18.54 4.13
C ILE A 326 18.35 -17.10 3.72
N PHE A 327 17.07 -16.75 3.54
CA PHE A 327 16.69 -15.33 3.54
C PHE A 327 16.94 -14.82 4.96
N PRO A 328 17.73 -13.75 5.15
CA PRO A 328 18.08 -13.29 6.49
C PRO A 328 16.83 -12.77 7.20
N ASP A 329 16.71 -13.12 8.46
CA ASP A 329 15.75 -12.47 9.33
C ASP A 329 16.12 -10.98 9.45
N SER A 330 15.12 -10.12 9.47
CA SER A 330 15.35 -8.68 9.56
C SER A 330 14.29 -7.98 10.40
N SER A 331 14.73 -6.93 11.05
CA SER A 331 13.90 -6.02 11.84
C SER A 331 14.03 -4.61 11.28
N TYR A 332 12.89 -3.95 11.08
CA TYR A 332 12.82 -2.58 10.58
C TYR A 332 11.85 -1.77 11.43
N VAL A 333 12.24 -0.54 11.76
CA VAL A 333 11.39 0.43 12.45
C VAL A 333 11.50 1.79 11.77
N SER A 334 10.36 2.44 11.58
CA SER A 334 10.26 3.81 11.10
C SER A 334 9.36 4.63 12.01
N LEU A 335 9.80 5.85 12.37
CA LEU A 335 9.06 6.82 13.15
C LEU A 335 9.01 8.13 12.37
N THR A 336 7.82 8.64 12.10
CA THR A 336 7.65 9.85 11.27
C THR A 336 6.63 10.81 11.91
N PRO A 337 7.05 11.71 12.83
CA PRO A 337 6.24 12.88 13.22
C PRO A 337 6.20 13.89 12.07
N LYS A 338 5.03 14.51 11.89
CA LYS A 338 4.80 15.54 10.87
C LYS A 338 3.91 16.65 11.43
N LEU A 339 4.26 17.88 11.12
CA LEU A 339 3.49 19.08 11.38
C LEU A 339 3.04 19.67 10.04
N SER A 340 1.75 19.92 9.89
CA SER A 340 1.14 20.49 8.69
C SER A 340 0.42 21.79 9.05
N TRP A 341 0.78 22.89 8.39
CA TRP A 341 0.26 24.21 8.64
C TRP A 341 -0.32 24.83 7.37
N LYS A 342 -1.63 25.07 7.35
CA LYS A 342 -2.35 25.82 6.31
C LYS A 342 -2.24 27.31 6.63
N PHE A 343 -1.16 27.97 6.22
CA PHE A 343 -0.89 29.36 6.57
C PHE A 343 -1.64 30.39 5.70
N ARG A 344 -2.18 29.95 4.56
CA ARG A 344 -3.13 30.68 3.72
C ARG A 344 -4.09 29.72 3.04
N GLU A 345 -5.14 30.24 2.44
CA GLU A 345 -6.20 29.47 1.76
C GLU A 345 -5.66 28.43 0.76
N TRP A 346 -4.67 28.84 -0.03
CA TRP A 346 -4.08 28.05 -1.11
C TRP A 346 -2.70 27.48 -0.79
N TRP A 347 -2.18 27.71 0.41
CA TRP A 347 -0.83 27.35 0.74
C TRP A 347 -0.74 26.53 2.02
N ARG A 348 0.01 25.44 1.92
CA ARG A 348 0.32 24.58 3.08
C ARG A 348 1.81 24.39 3.19
N ALA A 349 2.33 24.51 4.40
CA ALA A 349 3.69 24.13 4.76
C ALA A 349 3.65 22.85 5.60
N GLU A 350 4.57 21.94 5.35
CA GLU A 350 4.70 20.69 6.10
C GLU A 350 6.17 20.51 6.52
N MET A 351 6.38 20.16 7.76
CA MET A 351 7.68 19.78 8.30
C MET A 351 7.56 18.37 8.85
N SER A 352 8.47 17.48 8.47
CA SER A 352 8.51 16.12 9.01
C SER A 352 9.94 15.70 9.32
N TYR A 353 10.06 14.87 10.34
CA TYR A 353 11.28 14.19 10.68
C TYR A 353 11.03 12.71 10.55
N MET A 354 11.99 11.95 10.01
CA MET A 354 11.87 10.50 9.87
C MET A 354 13.11 9.85 10.46
N TYR A 355 12.90 9.04 11.49
CA TYR A 355 13.88 8.10 12.00
C TYR A 355 13.63 6.73 11.42
N ARG A 356 14.68 6.06 10.94
CA ARG A 356 14.64 4.66 10.49
C ARG A 356 15.76 3.87 11.13
N TRP A 357 15.45 2.67 11.53
CA TRP A 357 16.40 1.70 12.03
C TRP A 357 16.16 0.36 11.34
N ARG A 358 17.23 -0.32 10.97
CA ARG A 358 17.17 -1.66 10.38
C ARG A 358 18.30 -2.52 10.93
N ASP A 359 17.96 -3.76 11.26
CA ASP A 359 18.89 -4.82 11.60
C ASP A 359 18.63 -6.03 10.70
N VAL A 360 19.70 -6.67 10.24
CA VAL A 360 19.65 -7.85 9.36
C VAL A 360 20.66 -8.86 9.88
N ASP A 361 20.23 -10.06 10.18
CA ASP A 361 21.05 -11.10 10.83
C ASP A 361 22.39 -11.41 10.14
N THR A 362 22.48 -11.14 8.83
CA THR A 362 23.70 -11.35 8.04
C THR A 362 24.63 -10.14 8.02
N ALA A 363 24.21 -8.99 8.54
CA ALA A 363 25.02 -7.78 8.61
C ALA A 363 25.79 -7.73 9.93
N ALA A 364 27.00 -7.17 9.92
CA ALA A 364 27.80 -7.04 11.13
C ALA A 364 27.22 -6.01 12.11
N ASP A 365 26.55 -4.97 11.57
CA ASP A 365 26.01 -3.84 12.33
C ASP A 365 24.62 -3.46 11.85
N SER A 366 23.81 -2.89 12.74
CA SER A 366 22.53 -2.28 12.38
C SER A 366 22.73 -0.94 11.64
N ALA A 367 21.75 -0.57 10.84
CA ALA A 367 21.76 0.69 10.10
C ALA A 367 20.73 1.66 10.68
N GLN A 368 21.10 2.95 10.77
CA GLN A 368 20.23 4.03 11.23
C GLN A 368 20.21 5.17 10.22
N SER A 369 19.10 5.89 10.18
CA SER A 369 18.92 7.04 9.30
C SER A 369 18.03 8.08 9.97
N HIS A 370 18.45 9.33 9.86
CA HIS A 370 17.71 10.52 10.29
C HIS A 370 17.44 11.37 9.06
N ALA A 371 16.18 11.67 8.78
CA ALA A 371 15.83 12.56 7.68
C ALA A 371 14.94 13.69 8.17
N THR A 372 15.20 14.89 7.70
CA THR A 372 14.35 16.06 7.92
C THR A 372 13.85 16.53 6.57
N MET A 373 12.56 16.84 6.48
CA MET A 373 11.91 17.25 5.25
C MET A 373 11.07 18.49 5.52
N PHE A 374 11.16 19.45 4.63
CA PHE A 374 10.30 20.63 4.60
C PHE A 374 9.66 20.75 3.23
N MET A 375 8.34 20.89 3.18
CA MET A 375 7.56 20.96 1.95
C MET A 375 6.62 22.16 1.99
N VAL A 376 6.52 22.86 0.87
CA VAL A 376 5.49 23.88 0.63
C VAL A 376 4.67 23.45 -0.57
N THR A 377 3.36 23.43 -0.42
CA THR A 377 2.42 23.06 -1.48
C THR A 377 1.46 24.21 -1.77
N TYR A 378 1.31 24.49 -3.04
CA TYR A 378 0.31 25.40 -3.58
C TYR A 378 -0.87 24.59 -4.13
N TYR A 379 -2.08 24.97 -3.74
CA TYR A 379 -3.35 24.41 -4.19
C TYR A 379 -4.12 25.49 -4.95
N PRO A 380 -4.09 25.51 -6.27
CA PRO A 380 -4.95 26.43 -7.06
C PRO A 380 -6.44 26.16 -6.78
N PRO A 381 -7.32 27.11 -7.13
CA PRO A 381 -8.77 26.92 -7.02
C PRO A 381 -9.24 25.63 -7.70
N LYS A 382 -10.11 24.92 -7.01
CA LYS A 382 -10.78 23.72 -7.53
C LYS A 382 -11.65 24.08 -8.73
N LEU A 383 -11.54 23.34 -9.83
CA LEU A 383 -12.46 23.41 -10.94
C LEU A 383 -13.61 22.44 -10.68
N SER A 384 -14.84 22.94 -10.65
CA SER A 384 -16.04 22.12 -10.42
C SER A 384 -17.01 22.29 -11.58
N PHE A 385 -17.60 21.17 -12.02
CA PHE A 385 -18.60 21.13 -13.08
C PHE A 385 -19.79 20.32 -12.58
N SER A 386 -20.98 20.86 -12.65
CA SER A 386 -22.24 20.18 -12.33
C SER A 386 -23.16 20.19 -13.54
N TYR A 387 -23.78 19.07 -13.84
CA TYR A 387 -24.75 18.92 -14.91
C TYR A 387 -26.09 18.48 -14.36
#